data_974b67009981aa91253c51b12a50f4de
#
_entry.id   974b67009981aa91253c51b12a50f4de
#
_cell.length_a   1.000
_cell.length_b   1.000
_cell.length_c   1.000
_cell.angle_alpha   90.00
_cell.angle_beta   90.00
_cell.angle_gamma   90.00
#
_symmetry.space_group_name_H-M   'P 1'
#
loop_
_entity.id
_entity.type
_entity.pdbx_description
1 polymer ?
#
loop_
_entity_poly.entity_id
_entity_poly.type
_entity_poly.pdbx_seq_one_letter_code
_entity_poly.pdbx_strand_id
1 'polypeptide(L)'
;MRLVPPVVRDTAAYLTLENRGKTAVRLLGAETPVAGRVSIHRDYQEHRGGHAVLGMRPLPYVEIPSGGRVAFRPGGYHLMLEGLKRPLKAGEKVELTLLFQGGLRVKVVLPVEMR
;
A
#
# COMPACT_ATOMS: atom_id res chain seq x y z
N MET A 1 -13.07 20.43 17.33
CA MET A 1 -11.99 20.36 16.74
C MET A 1 -11.59 19.05 16.42
N ARG A 2 -11.10 18.81 15.40
CA ARG A 2 -10.83 17.68 15.03
C ARG A 2 -9.54 17.40 15.18
N LEU A 3 -9.22 16.71 15.82
CA LEU A 3 -8.07 16.33 16.03
C LEU A 3 -7.59 15.39 15.22
N VAL A 4 -7.28 15.63 14.43
CA VAL A 4 -6.77 14.79 13.71
C VAL A 4 -5.54 14.67 14.00
N PRO A 5 -5.20 14.29 14.01
CA PRO A 5 -4.50 13.53 14.28
C PRO A 5 -3.21 13.74 14.33
N PRO A 6 -2.80 14.29 15.22
CA PRO A 6 -1.52 13.93 15.64
C PRO A 6 -1.56 12.51 16.01
N VAL A 7 -2.74 11.92 16.00
CA VAL A 7 -2.80 10.58 16.37
C VAL A 7 -3.03 9.66 15.24
N VAL A 8 -3.07 10.08 13.97
CA VAL A 8 -3.16 9.17 12.89
C VAL A 8 -1.79 8.58 12.72
N ARG A 9 -1.69 7.27 12.87
CA ARG A 9 -0.42 6.62 12.79
C ARG A 9 -0.28 5.76 11.56
N ASP A 10 -1.35 5.49 10.86
CA ASP A 10 -1.32 4.63 9.71
C ASP A 10 -2.08 5.25 8.56
N THR A 11 -1.65 5.02 7.36
CA THR A 11 -2.35 5.47 6.16
C THR A 11 -2.10 4.48 5.04
N ALA A 12 -2.90 4.57 3.99
CA ALA A 12 -2.78 3.66 2.85
C ALA A 12 -2.24 4.39 1.63
N ALA A 13 -1.45 3.68 0.82
CA ALA A 13 -0.97 4.17 -0.45
C ALA A 13 -1.50 3.31 -1.58
N TYR A 14 -1.83 3.96 -2.69
CA TYR A 14 -2.41 3.31 -3.85
C TYR A 14 -1.62 3.70 -5.10
N LEU A 15 -1.42 2.74 -5.98
CA LEU A 15 -0.72 2.94 -7.23
C LEU A 15 -0.99 1.75 -8.15
N THR A 16 -0.67 1.88 -9.42
CA THR A 16 -0.74 0.76 -10.35
C THR A 16 0.65 0.36 -10.77
N LEU A 17 0.93 -0.94 -10.70
CA LEU A 17 2.21 -1.49 -11.11
C LEU A 17 2.05 -2.27 -12.40
N GLU A 18 2.93 -2.01 -13.38
CA GLU A 18 2.95 -2.75 -14.62
C GLU A 18 4.23 -3.53 -14.71
N ASN A 19 4.15 -4.77 -15.16
CA ASN A 19 5.33 -5.58 -15.40
C ASN A 19 5.53 -5.74 -16.90
N ARG A 20 6.50 -5.05 -17.46
CA ARG A 20 6.80 -5.11 -18.89
C ARG A 20 7.90 -6.13 -19.21
N GLY A 21 8.35 -6.85 -18.21
CA GLY A 21 9.37 -7.86 -18.37
C GLY A 21 8.83 -9.20 -18.88
N LYS A 22 9.71 -10.15 -19.02
CA LYS A 22 9.35 -11.45 -19.56
C LYS A 22 9.02 -12.47 -18.51
N THR A 23 9.19 -12.16 -17.23
CA THR A 23 8.89 -13.06 -16.14
C THR A 23 8.05 -12.35 -15.12
N ALA A 24 7.25 -13.09 -14.36
CA ALA A 24 6.47 -12.53 -13.28
C ALA A 24 7.40 -12.00 -12.17
N VAL A 25 6.98 -10.98 -11.48
CA VAL A 25 7.71 -10.43 -10.32
C VAL A 25 6.81 -10.46 -9.09
N ARG A 26 7.41 -10.50 -7.90
CA ARG A 26 6.65 -10.49 -6.66
C ARG A 26 7.04 -9.29 -5.83
N LEU A 27 6.04 -8.45 -5.52
CA LEU A 27 6.24 -7.32 -4.65
C LEU A 27 6.16 -7.83 -3.21
N LEU A 28 7.18 -7.61 -2.43
CA LEU A 28 7.24 -8.09 -1.05
C LEU A 28 6.83 -7.03 -0.03
N GLY A 29 6.86 -5.78 -0.39
CA GLY A 29 6.57 -4.68 0.52
C GLY A 29 7.23 -3.41 0.02
N ALA A 30 7.41 -2.49 0.92
CA ALA A 30 8.06 -1.22 0.59
C ALA A 30 8.72 -0.61 1.83
N GLU A 31 9.50 0.44 1.62
CA GLU A 31 10.09 1.21 2.67
C GLU A 31 9.84 2.67 2.39
N THR A 32 9.76 3.46 3.40
CA THR A 32 9.61 4.91 3.27
C THR A 32 10.25 5.60 4.48
N PRO A 33 10.83 6.80 4.31
CA PRO A 33 11.38 7.52 5.46
C PRO A 33 10.31 8.10 6.39
N VAL A 34 9.04 8.16 5.97
CA VAL A 34 7.97 8.78 6.77
C VAL A 34 7.19 7.81 7.65
N ALA A 35 7.46 6.53 7.57
CA ALA A 35 6.77 5.53 8.40
C ALA A 35 7.73 4.45 8.87
N GLY A 36 7.38 3.79 9.95
CA GLY A 36 8.22 2.73 10.50
C GLY A 36 8.15 1.44 9.72
N ARG A 37 7.02 1.19 9.04
CA ARG A 37 6.84 -0.05 8.32
C ARG A 37 5.83 0.14 7.20
N VAL A 38 6.01 -0.55 6.11
CA VAL A 38 5.04 -0.63 5.03
C VAL A 38 4.74 -2.09 4.75
N SER A 39 3.47 -2.46 4.78
CA SER A 39 3.06 -3.83 4.53
C SER A 39 1.99 -3.87 3.44
N ILE A 40 1.77 -5.03 2.84
CA ILE A 40 0.77 -5.21 1.81
C ILE A 40 -0.45 -5.81 2.47
N HIS A 41 -1.60 -5.20 2.23
CA HIS A 41 -2.87 -5.73 2.73
C HIS A 41 -3.87 -5.82 1.59
N ARG A 42 -4.87 -6.65 1.78
CA ARG A 42 -6.00 -6.73 0.86
C ARG A 42 -7.28 -6.64 1.65
N ASP A 43 -8.20 -5.80 1.19
CA ASP A 43 -9.52 -5.69 1.80
C ASP A 43 -10.34 -6.92 1.42
N TYR A 44 -11.15 -7.39 2.32
CA TYR A 44 -12.07 -8.49 2.06
C TYR A 44 -13.43 -8.23 2.69
N GLN A 45 -14.43 -8.94 2.18
CA GLN A 45 -15.77 -8.88 2.69
C GLN A 45 -16.29 -10.30 2.82
N GLU A 46 -16.87 -10.63 3.96
CA GLU A 46 -17.48 -11.91 4.18
C GLU A 46 -18.91 -11.71 4.63
N HIS A 47 -19.79 -12.67 4.31
CA HIS A 47 -21.16 -12.63 4.76
C HIS A 47 -21.35 -13.76 5.78
N ARG A 48 -21.74 -13.42 7.01
CA ARG A 48 -21.96 -14.37 8.05
C ARG A 48 -23.26 -14.05 8.73
N GLY A 49 -24.21 -15.01 8.76
CA GLY A 49 -25.47 -14.80 9.46
C GLY A 49 -26.26 -13.61 8.96
N GLY A 50 -26.20 -13.30 7.70
CA GLY A 50 -26.90 -12.15 7.14
C GLY A 50 -26.18 -10.82 7.30
N HIS A 51 -24.97 -10.84 7.85
CA HIS A 51 -24.20 -9.63 8.03
C HIS A 51 -22.95 -9.63 7.15
N ALA A 52 -22.59 -8.46 6.66
CA ALA A 52 -21.33 -8.29 5.95
C ALA A 52 -20.23 -8.00 6.98
N VAL A 53 -19.13 -8.71 6.90
CA VAL A 53 -17.96 -8.46 7.73
C VAL A 53 -16.86 -7.95 6.81
N LEU A 54 -16.36 -6.76 7.12
CA LEU A 54 -15.30 -6.14 6.34
C LEU A 54 -14.01 -6.21 7.13
N GLY A 55 -12.92 -6.45 6.46
CA GLY A 55 -11.62 -6.48 7.11
C GLY A 55 -10.51 -6.39 6.09
N MET A 56 -9.28 -6.52 6.56
CA MET A 56 -8.10 -6.56 5.71
C MET A 56 -7.20 -7.66 6.17
N ARG A 57 -6.51 -8.27 5.22
CA ARG A 57 -5.57 -9.33 5.51
C ARG A 57 -4.20 -8.93 5.05
N PRO A 58 -3.18 -9.14 5.85
CA PRO A 58 -1.81 -8.93 5.40
C PRO A 58 -1.43 -10.01 4.39
N LEU A 59 -0.66 -9.64 3.40
CA LEU A 59 -0.18 -10.55 2.37
C LEU A 59 1.34 -10.56 2.37
N PRO A 60 1.98 -11.73 2.22
CA PRO A 60 3.43 -11.78 2.15
C PRO A 60 3.97 -11.22 0.84
N TYR A 61 3.20 -11.27 -0.22
CA TYR A 61 3.59 -10.71 -1.51
C TYR A 61 2.38 -10.57 -2.43
N VAL A 62 2.56 -9.79 -3.49
CA VAL A 62 1.62 -9.70 -4.60
C VAL A 62 2.39 -9.99 -5.87
N GLU A 63 1.93 -10.94 -6.67
CA GLU A 63 2.57 -11.27 -7.92
C GLU A 63 2.05 -10.41 -9.05
N ILE A 64 2.92 -9.85 -9.86
CA ILE A 64 2.56 -9.11 -11.06
C ILE A 64 3.03 -9.96 -12.23
N PRO A 65 2.11 -10.55 -13.01
CA PRO A 65 2.49 -11.44 -14.10
C PRO A 65 3.21 -10.70 -15.20
N SER A 66 3.99 -11.43 -16.00
CA SER A 66 4.67 -10.84 -17.13
C SER A 66 3.65 -10.21 -18.07
N GLY A 67 3.88 -9.00 -18.48
CA GLY A 67 2.96 -8.25 -19.34
C GLY A 67 1.68 -7.78 -18.66
N GLY A 68 1.55 -8.02 -17.36
CA GLY A 68 0.35 -7.68 -16.60
C GLY A 68 0.49 -6.43 -15.77
N ARG A 69 -0.61 -6.09 -15.09
CA ARG A 69 -0.62 -4.97 -14.17
C ARG A 69 -1.47 -5.31 -12.95
N VAL A 70 -1.16 -4.70 -11.84
CA VAL A 70 -1.93 -4.82 -10.61
C VAL A 70 -2.20 -3.41 -10.09
N ALA A 71 -3.47 -3.10 -9.87
CA ALA A 71 -3.85 -1.81 -9.33
C ALA A 71 -4.08 -1.94 -7.83
N PHE A 72 -3.41 -1.09 -7.05
CA PHE A 72 -3.64 -0.97 -5.64
C PHE A 72 -4.63 0.18 -5.46
N ARG A 73 -5.81 -0.12 -4.97
CA ARG A 73 -6.91 0.85 -4.89
C ARG A 73 -7.83 0.54 -3.71
N PRO A 74 -8.62 1.51 -3.25
CA PRO A 74 -9.57 1.27 -2.16
C PRO A 74 -10.48 0.07 -2.47
N GLY A 75 -10.69 -0.79 -1.51
CA GLY A 75 -11.47 -2.01 -1.67
C GLY A 75 -10.70 -3.20 -2.23
N GLY A 76 -9.45 -3.03 -2.58
CA GLY A 76 -8.61 -4.10 -3.09
C GLY A 76 -7.30 -4.16 -2.34
N TYR A 77 -6.17 -4.25 -3.07
CA TYR A 77 -4.87 -4.23 -2.43
C TYR A 77 -4.51 -2.83 -2.01
N HIS A 78 -3.78 -2.69 -0.95
CA HIS A 78 -3.17 -1.41 -0.57
C HIS A 78 -1.84 -1.62 0.17
N LEU A 79 -1.01 -0.59 0.13
CA LEU A 79 0.19 -0.56 0.92
C LEU A 79 -0.16 0.20 2.18
N MET A 80 -0.01 -0.42 3.34
CA MET A 80 -0.31 0.22 4.60
C MET A 80 0.98 0.78 5.17
N LEU A 81 1.04 2.09 5.32
CA LEU A 81 2.14 2.77 5.96
C LEU A 81 1.82 2.83 7.45
N GLU A 82 2.59 2.07 8.26
CA GLU A 82 2.31 1.94 9.67
C GLU A 82 3.35 2.69 10.49
N GLY A 83 2.90 3.31 11.55
CA GLY A 83 3.82 4.06 12.41
C GLY A 83 4.35 5.31 11.75
N LEU A 84 3.46 6.18 11.26
CA LEU A 84 3.90 7.44 10.67
C LEU A 84 4.73 8.23 11.66
N LYS A 85 5.86 8.72 11.20
CA LYS A 85 6.79 9.46 12.06
C LYS A 85 6.39 10.90 12.22
N ARG A 86 5.53 11.39 11.37
CA ARG A 86 4.97 12.74 11.41
C ARG A 86 3.65 12.77 10.63
N PRO A 87 2.81 13.76 10.87
CA PRO A 87 1.61 13.93 10.06
C PRO A 87 1.98 14.23 8.61
N LEU A 88 1.21 13.71 7.66
CA LEU A 88 1.38 13.98 6.25
C LEU A 88 0.38 15.06 5.83
N LYS A 89 0.83 15.97 4.96
CA LYS A 89 0.00 17.07 4.52
C LYS A 89 -0.39 16.91 3.07
N ALA A 90 -1.59 17.33 2.71
CA ALA A 90 -2.05 17.33 1.33
C ALA A 90 -1.07 18.12 0.44
N GLY A 91 -0.78 17.61 -0.71
CA GLY A 91 0.18 18.25 -1.64
C GLY A 91 1.62 17.85 -1.41
N GLU A 92 1.94 17.20 -0.28
CA GLU A 92 3.25 16.72 -0.03
C GLU A 92 3.52 15.48 -0.88
N LYS A 93 4.75 15.21 -1.20
CA LYS A 93 5.13 14.02 -1.95
C LYS A 93 5.89 13.09 -1.04
N VAL A 94 5.54 11.80 -1.10
CA VAL A 94 6.18 10.78 -0.27
C VAL A 94 6.93 9.79 -1.15
N GLU A 95 8.20 9.53 -0.83
CA GLU A 95 8.98 8.57 -1.54
C GLU A 95 8.78 7.20 -0.95
N LEU A 96 8.50 6.22 -1.78
CA LEU A 96 8.44 4.83 -1.39
C LEU A 96 9.46 4.04 -2.21
N THR A 97 10.15 3.13 -1.57
CA THR A 97 11.01 2.18 -2.26
C THR A 97 10.30 0.85 -2.25
N LEU A 98 9.86 0.39 -3.41
CA LEU A 98 9.17 -0.89 -3.56
C LEU A 98 10.21 -1.99 -3.55
N LEU A 99 9.95 -3.05 -2.78
CA LEU A 99 10.88 -4.17 -2.62
C LEU A 99 10.33 -5.40 -3.33
N PHE A 100 11.08 -5.90 -4.28
CA PHE A 100 10.68 -7.08 -5.05
C PHE A 100 11.56 -8.29 -4.71
N GLN A 101 11.03 -9.48 -4.89
CA GLN A 101 11.78 -10.69 -4.68
C GLN A 101 12.98 -10.72 -5.62
N GLY A 102 14.09 -11.16 -5.18
CA GLY A 102 15.32 -11.16 -5.96
C GLY A 102 16.20 -9.92 -5.78
N GLY A 103 15.78 -9.01 -4.89
CA GLY A 103 16.60 -7.84 -4.57
C GLY A 103 16.33 -6.59 -5.41
N LEU A 104 15.37 -6.63 -6.34
CA LEU A 104 15.05 -5.45 -7.12
C LEU A 104 14.35 -4.43 -6.24
N ARG A 105 14.76 -3.18 -6.32
CA ARG A 105 14.19 -2.06 -5.55
C ARG A 105 13.83 -0.96 -6.51
N VAL A 106 12.61 -0.44 -6.42
CA VAL A 106 12.14 0.62 -7.31
C VAL A 106 11.59 1.78 -6.50
N LYS A 107 12.10 2.98 -6.72
CA LYS A 107 11.60 4.15 -6.03
C LYS A 107 10.45 4.75 -6.78
N VAL A 108 9.40 5.13 -6.07
CA VAL A 108 8.27 5.86 -6.61
C VAL A 108 7.99 7.04 -5.69
N VAL A 109 7.38 8.08 -6.22
CA VAL A 109 6.99 9.25 -5.46
C VAL A 109 5.50 9.42 -5.62
N LEU A 110 4.78 9.43 -4.52
CA LEU A 110 3.32 9.52 -4.52
C LEU A 110 2.86 10.81 -3.84
N PRO A 111 1.88 11.50 -4.41
CA PRO A 111 1.34 12.68 -3.76
C PRO A 111 0.41 12.28 -2.60
N VAL A 112 0.39 13.08 -1.57
CA VAL A 112 -0.53 12.93 -0.47
C VAL A 112 -1.81 13.67 -0.83
N GLU A 113 -2.92 12.94 -0.81
CA GLU A 113 -4.21 13.51 -1.15
C GLU A 113 -5.12 13.42 0.05
N MET A 114 -5.93 14.44 0.24
CA MET A 114 -6.93 14.44 1.30
C MET A 114 -8.22 13.92 0.71
N ARG A 115 -8.89 13.08 1.42
CA ARG A 115 -10.17 12.54 1.02
C ARG A 115 -11.21 12.64 2.10
#